data_cb43b935a6dbf6801035b9be8f90470b
#
_entry.id   cb43b935a6dbf6801035b9be8f90470b
#
_cell.length_a   1.000
_cell.length_b   1.000
_cell.length_c   1.000
_cell.angle_alpha   90.00
_cell.angle_beta   90.00
_cell.angle_gamma   90.00
#
_symmetry.space_group_name_H-M   'P 1'
#
loop_
_entity.id
_entity.type
_entity.pdbx_description
1 polymer ?
#
loop_
_entity_poly.entity_id
_entity_poly.type
_entity_poly.pdbx_seq_one_letter_code
_entity_poly.pdbx_strand_id
1 'polypeptide(L)'
;MKRILIAFFLLLFSCHMLMAENYPYRSDYLWVTVPDHADWLYQTGEKATVEVQFYKYGIPRDGVVEWEIGTDLLPADQRGTATLKNGRAKINMGTAKKPCFRDLRLKLKLDGKTYQHHVKVGFSVDKIQPFTQEPKDFWQFWQKNIEESKQFPLNYTKEFVKEMSNAKVDAWRLKIDLDRDRHAFYAYLLMPKGAKAGSCPVVLTPPGAGVKPIRDATTRRFYPENGFIRMALDIHGLNPTLNEEVFAEINAAFNNHANGYLRQNLESRDYYYMKHVYLGLVRCIDLLTQLPEWDGKNVIIQGGSQGGALALIGAALDDRITLCSANHPALSDMAAGSANLTSGYPHFKPESGAYSEACLKTLPYYDVVNFARHIKIPVYMTWGYNDNVCPPTTSYAVWNVLTCPKESLLTPINEHWTSDATDRGQMEWMQKHLK
;
A
#
# COMPACT_ATOMS: atom_id res chain seq x y z
N MET A 1 -4.97 37.43 42.15
CA MET A 1 -3.94 36.36 42.25
C MET A 1 -4.46 34.94 42.24
N LYS A 2 -5.48 34.56 43.05
CA LYS A 2 -6.01 33.16 43.05
C LYS A 2 -6.57 32.69 41.69
N ARG A 3 -7.22 33.53 40.87
CA ARG A 3 -7.77 33.18 39.55
C ARG A 3 -6.69 32.96 38.48
N ILE A 4 -5.57 33.65 38.57
CA ILE A 4 -4.43 33.50 37.65
C ILE A 4 -3.66 32.21 37.96
N LEU A 5 -3.55 31.84 39.22
CA LEU A 5 -2.92 30.57 39.62
C LEU A 5 -3.72 29.34 39.13
N ILE A 6 -5.06 29.40 39.18
CA ILE A 6 -5.92 28.28 38.70
C ILE A 6 -5.82 28.15 37.19
N ALA A 7 -5.78 29.25 36.42
CA ALA A 7 -5.59 29.20 34.96
C ALA A 7 -4.21 28.64 34.56
N PHE A 8 -3.16 28.97 35.33
CA PHE A 8 -1.81 28.45 35.09
C PHE A 8 -1.70 26.94 35.43
N PHE A 9 -2.41 26.50 36.47
CA PHE A 9 -2.47 25.06 36.81
C PHE A 9 -3.29 24.25 35.81
N LEU A 10 -4.37 24.80 35.24
CA LEU A 10 -5.16 24.18 34.19
C LEU A 10 -4.38 24.12 32.86
N LEU A 11 -3.58 25.14 32.54
CA LEU A 11 -2.71 25.14 31.35
C LEU A 11 -1.55 24.13 31.50
N LEU A 12 -0.96 23.99 32.67
CA LEU A 12 0.06 22.97 32.95
C LEU A 12 -0.52 21.55 32.88
N PHE A 13 -1.76 21.35 33.35
CA PHE A 13 -2.42 20.05 33.29
C PHE A 13 -2.86 19.69 31.86
N SER A 14 -3.29 20.65 31.04
CA SER A 14 -3.62 20.42 29.62
C SER A 14 -2.36 20.15 28.78
N CYS A 15 -1.22 20.80 29.08
CA CYS A 15 0.05 20.46 28.42
C CYS A 15 0.55 19.04 28.76
N HIS A 16 0.33 18.56 30.00
CA HIS A 16 0.72 17.19 30.35
C HIS A 16 -0.19 16.13 29.74
N MET A 17 -1.47 16.43 29.50
CA MET A 17 -2.36 15.49 28.79
C MET A 17 -2.03 15.35 27.30
N LEU A 18 -1.61 16.45 26.65
CA LEU A 18 -1.16 16.41 25.25
C LEU A 18 0.15 15.66 25.04
N MET A 19 1.01 15.59 26.09
CA MET A 19 2.26 14.82 26.03
C MET A 19 2.05 13.33 26.31
N ALA A 20 0.93 12.92 26.91
CA ALA A 20 0.63 11.52 27.23
C ALA A 20 0.17 10.71 26.00
N GLU A 21 -0.25 11.36 24.89
CA GLU A 21 -0.67 10.67 23.68
C GLU A 21 0.47 10.08 22.86
N ASN A 22 1.69 10.53 23.05
CA ASN A 22 2.89 10.08 22.33
C ASN A 22 3.81 9.14 23.12
N TYR A 23 3.31 8.45 24.13
CA TYR A 23 4.13 7.49 24.86
C TYR A 23 4.36 6.23 24.02
N PRO A 24 5.62 5.87 23.66
CA PRO A 24 5.90 4.81 22.68
C PRO A 24 5.58 3.40 23.19
N TYR A 25 5.37 3.22 24.49
CA TYR A 25 5.17 1.90 25.11
C TYR A 25 3.74 1.75 25.63
N ARG A 26 2.81 1.35 24.75
CA ARG A 26 1.42 1.03 25.14
C ARG A 26 1.16 -0.47 25.26
N SER A 27 2.19 -1.30 25.22
CA SER A 27 2.06 -2.76 25.30
C SER A 27 2.66 -3.29 26.59
N ASP A 28 1.99 -4.26 27.20
CA ASP A 28 2.48 -5.00 28.37
C ASP A 28 3.67 -5.88 28.05
N TYR A 29 3.95 -6.12 26.79
CA TYR A 29 5.06 -6.95 26.32
C TYR A 29 5.75 -6.36 25.10
N LEU A 30 7.00 -6.75 24.92
CA LEU A 30 7.81 -6.34 23.78
C LEU A 30 8.62 -7.54 23.29
N TRP A 31 8.52 -7.81 21.99
CA TRP A 31 9.49 -8.61 21.26
C TRP A 31 10.54 -7.70 20.64
N VAL A 32 11.80 -8.10 20.71
CA VAL A 32 12.90 -7.49 19.96
C VAL A 32 13.59 -8.58 19.16
N THR A 33 13.69 -8.39 17.86
CA THR A 33 14.35 -9.31 16.94
C THR A 33 15.46 -8.58 16.22
N VAL A 34 16.68 -9.08 16.35
CA VAL A 34 17.90 -8.44 15.81
C VAL A 34 18.62 -9.47 14.93
N PRO A 35 18.43 -9.40 13.60
CA PRO A 35 19.27 -10.11 12.65
C PRO A 35 20.75 -9.71 12.81
N ASP A 36 21.67 -10.64 12.55
CA ASP A 36 23.09 -10.39 12.67
C ASP A 36 23.67 -9.48 11.54
N HIS A 37 22.89 -9.22 10.49
CA HIS A 37 23.14 -8.14 9.53
C HIS A 37 22.23 -6.93 9.78
N ALA A 38 22.81 -5.74 9.78
CA ALA A 38 22.09 -4.50 10.12
C ALA A 38 21.00 -4.12 9.10
N ASP A 39 21.15 -4.52 7.86
CA ASP A 39 20.18 -4.32 6.77
C ASP A 39 19.18 -5.48 6.61
N TRP A 40 19.35 -6.56 7.41
CA TRP A 40 18.57 -7.81 7.37
C TRP A 40 18.69 -8.57 6.04
N LEU A 41 19.76 -8.33 5.28
CA LEU A 41 20.01 -8.92 3.97
C LEU A 41 21.26 -9.80 3.95
N TYR A 42 21.18 -10.90 3.22
CA TYR A 42 22.20 -11.96 3.11
C TYR A 42 22.36 -12.38 1.65
N GLN A 43 23.49 -12.99 1.34
CA GLN A 43 23.63 -13.67 0.06
C GLN A 43 23.06 -15.10 0.13
N THR A 44 22.61 -15.63 -1.00
CA THR A 44 22.25 -17.07 -1.09
C THR A 44 23.45 -17.92 -0.70
N GLY A 45 23.22 -18.93 0.18
CA GLY A 45 24.29 -19.76 0.76
C GLY A 45 24.85 -19.22 2.08
N GLU A 46 24.69 -17.97 2.40
CA GLU A 46 25.08 -17.36 3.67
C GLU A 46 24.15 -17.81 4.81
N LYS A 47 24.66 -17.89 6.03
CA LYS A 47 23.86 -18.22 7.22
C LYS A 47 23.37 -16.96 7.89
N ALA A 48 22.07 -16.92 8.18
CA ALA A 48 21.44 -15.86 8.96
C ALA A 48 21.18 -16.32 10.39
N THR A 49 21.40 -15.44 11.34
CA THR A 49 21.09 -15.65 12.76
C THR A 49 20.29 -14.47 13.29
N VAL A 50 19.27 -14.75 14.08
CA VAL A 50 18.46 -13.71 14.73
C VAL A 50 18.56 -13.85 16.24
N GLU A 51 18.96 -12.78 16.92
CA GLU A 51 18.78 -12.67 18.37
C GLU A 51 17.33 -12.29 18.65
N VAL A 52 16.67 -13.07 19.49
CA VAL A 52 15.28 -12.87 19.91
C VAL A 52 15.27 -12.48 21.37
N GLN A 53 14.55 -11.43 21.72
CA GLN A 53 14.38 -10.97 23.08
C GLN A 53 12.90 -10.82 23.41
N PHE A 54 12.51 -11.14 24.64
CA PHE A 54 11.15 -10.96 25.13
C PHE A 54 11.13 -10.29 26.51
N TYR A 55 10.32 -9.25 26.60
CA TYR A 55 10.09 -8.48 27.82
C TYR A 55 8.60 -8.46 28.16
N LYS A 56 8.28 -8.54 29.45
CA LYS A 56 6.94 -8.30 29.97
C LYS A 56 7.02 -7.24 31.07
N TYR A 57 6.25 -6.18 30.93
CA TYR A 57 6.32 -4.98 31.78
C TYR A 57 7.73 -4.38 31.85
N GLY A 58 8.50 -4.43 30.76
CA GLY A 58 9.88 -3.98 30.71
C GLY A 58 10.91 -4.91 31.36
N ILE A 59 10.48 -6.07 31.89
CA ILE A 59 11.35 -7.05 32.59
C ILE A 59 11.63 -8.20 31.62
N PRO A 60 12.91 -8.60 31.42
CA PRO A 60 13.24 -9.78 30.63
C PRO A 60 12.57 -11.03 31.24
N ARG A 61 12.02 -11.89 30.39
CA ARG A 61 11.34 -13.11 30.84
C ARG A 61 11.96 -14.34 30.18
N ASP A 62 12.29 -15.30 31.03
CA ASP A 62 12.73 -16.62 30.59
C ASP A 62 11.53 -17.47 30.16
N GLY A 63 11.79 -18.43 29.29
CA GLY A 63 10.76 -19.33 28.75
C GLY A 63 11.25 -20.11 27.54
N VAL A 64 10.42 -21.01 27.07
CA VAL A 64 10.71 -21.78 25.84
C VAL A 64 9.91 -21.19 24.69
N VAL A 65 10.61 -20.68 23.69
CA VAL A 65 10.02 -20.18 22.45
C VAL A 65 9.95 -21.33 21.46
N GLU A 66 8.74 -21.68 21.02
CA GLU A 66 8.52 -22.49 19.84
C GLU A 66 8.78 -21.61 18.60
N TRP A 67 9.52 -22.11 17.63
CA TRP A 67 9.78 -21.36 16.40
C TRP A 67 9.56 -22.21 15.14
N GLU A 68 9.16 -21.54 14.10
CA GLU A 68 9.01 -22.08 12.76
C GLU A 68 9.72 -21.16 11.76
N ILE A 69 10.41 -21.73 10.77
CA ILE A 69 11.04 -20.99 9.67
C ILE A 69 10.51 -21.54 8.35
N GLY A 70 10.15 -20.65 7.46
CA GLY A 70 9.70 -20.97 6.10
C GLY A 70 10.05 -19.88 5.11
N THR A 71 9.82 -20.12 3.84
CA THR A 71 9.82 -19.03 2.86
C THR A 71 8.64 -18.11 3.13
N ASP A 72 8.80 -16.84 2.84
CA ASP A 72 7.81 -15.79 3.01
C ASP A 72 6.39 -16.24 2.60
N LEU A 73 5.45 -16.19 3.52
CA LEU A 73 4.05 -16.63 3.42
C LEU A 73 3.83 -18.13 3.07
N LEU A 74 4.87 -18.94 2.98
CA LEU A 74 4.75 -20.36 2.70
C LEU A 74 4.81 -21.21 3.99
N PRO A 75 4.41 -22.48 3.94
CA PRO A 75 4.54 -23.38 5.08
C PRO A 75 5.99 -23.47 5.60
N ALA A 76 6.12 -23.70 6.89
CA ALA A 76 7.42 -23.89 7.51
C ALA A 76 8.11 -25.19 7.03
N ASP A 77 9.38 -25.05 6.69
CA ASP A 77 10.25 -26.18 6.35
C ASP A 77 11.20 -26.57 7.51
N GLN A 78 11.28 -25.73 8.55
CA GLN A 78 12.05 -25.98 9.77
C GLN A 78 11.23 -25.59 10.99
N ARG A 79 11.40 -26.33 12.09
CA ARG A 79 10.75 -26.07 13.38
C ARG A 79 11.69 -26.46 14.51
N GLY A 80 11.51 -25.83 15.65
CA GLY A 80 12.26 -26.14 16.85
C GLY A 80 11.85 -25.32 18.05
N THR A 81 12.68 -25.38 19.06
CA THR A 81 12.51 -24.57 20.27
C THR A 81 13.82 -23.87 20.62
N ALA A 82 13.72 -22.76 21.33
CA ALA A 82 14.85 -22.04 21.90
C ALA A 82 14.51 -21.59 23.31
N THR A 83 15.45 -21.75 24.26
CA THR A 83 15.25 -21.32 25.62
C THR A 83 15.76 -19.89 25.79
N LEU A 84 14.86 -18.97 26.18
CA LEU A 84 15.23 -17.63 26.60
C LEU A 84 15.96 -17.69 27.91
N LYS A 85 17.18 -17.18 27.98
CA LYS A 85 17.98 -16.98 29.21
C LYS A 85 18.15 -15.49 29.40
N ASN A 86 17.71 -14.99 30.55
CA ASN A 86 17.60 -13.55 30.81
C ASN A 86 16.86 -12.83 29.64
N GLY A 87 15.76 -13.45 29.23
CA GLY A 87 14.89 -12.95 28.16
C GLY A 87 15.46 -13.05 26.73
N ARG A 88 16.57 -13.77 26.48
CA ARG A 88 17.28 -13.76 25.19
C ARG A 88 17.59 -15.16 24.68
N ALA A 89 17.50 -15.34 23.36
CA ALA A 89 17.99 -16.52 22.66
C ALA A 89 18.51 -16.15 21.27
N LYS A 90 19.38 -16.98 20.69
CA LYS A 90 19.77 -16.88 19.28
C LYS A 90 19.18 -18.05 18.50
N ILE A 91 18.57 -17.75 17.36
CA ILE A 91 17.96 -18.72 16.48
C ILE A 91 18.68 -18.66 15.13
N ASN A 92 19.20 -19.80 14.70
CA ASN A 92 19.81 -19.94 13.37
C ASN A 92 18.70 -20.16 12.35
N MET A 93 18.54 -19.24 11.40
CA MET A 93 17.59 -19.32 10.32
C MET A 93 18.07 -20.18 9.14
N GLY A 94 19.29 -20.70 9.24
CA GLY A 94 19.90 -21.45 8.14
C GLY A 94 20.31 -20.53 6.98
N THR A 95 20.20 -21.07 5.78
CA THR A 95 20.53 -20.37 4.53
C THR A 95 19.42 -20.57 3.50
N ALA A 96 19.38 -19.74 2.47
CA ALA A 96 18.55 -19.95 1.29
C ALA A 96 19.40 -20.34 0.07
N LYS A 97 18.87 -21.28 -0.75
CA LYS A 97 19.51 -21.72 -2.02
C LYS A 97 19.09 -20.87 -3.22
N LYS A 98 18.01 -20.09 -3.08
CA LYS A 98 17.44 -19.21 -4.12
C LYS A 98 17.13 -17.85 -3.51
N PRO A 99 17.10 -16.79 -4.33
CA PRO A 99 16.65 -15.47 -3.89
C PRO A 99 15.24 -15.55 -3.28
N CYS A 100 15.07 -15.09 -2.04
CA CYS A 100 13.78 -15.12 -1.33
C CYS A 100 13.86 -14.35 0.00
N PHE A 101 12.72 -14.18 0.66
CA PHE A 101 12.66 -13.90 2.08
C PHE A 101 12.39 -15.18 2.88
N ARG A 102 13.04 -15.28 4.03
CA ARG A 102 12.78 -16.32 5.05
C ARG A 102 12.09 -15.68 6.24
N ASP A 103 11.03 -16.30 6.73
CA ASP A 103 10.19 -15.83 7.82
C ASP A 103 10.37 -16.70 9.07
N LEU A 104 10.90 -16.13 10.13
CA LEU A 104 10.99 -16.71 11.46
C LEU A 104 9.75 -16.33 12.25
N ARG A 105 8.90 -17.29 12.53
CA ARG A 105 7.66 -17.16 13.32
C ARG A 105 7.89 -17.70 14.73
N LEU A 106 7.55 -16.92 15.73
CA LEU A 106 7.84 -17.14 17.16
C LEU A 106 6.55 -17.28 17.95
N LYS A 107 6.54 -18.20 18.89
CA LYS A 107 5.44 -18.41 19.82
C LYS A 107 5.97 -18.72 21.20
N LEU A 108 5.60 -17.91 22.19
CA LEU A 108 5.92 -18.09 23.61
C LEU A 108 4.64 -18.26 24.40
N LYS A 109 4.57 -19.33 25.20
CA LYS A 109 3.52 -19.50 26.20
C LYS A 109 4.08 -19.09 27.56
N LEU A 110 3.48 -18.08 28.18
CA LEU A 110 3.90 -17.56 29.47
C LEU A 110 2.70 -17.06 30.27
N ASP A 111 2.61 -17.41 31.56
CA ASP A 111 1.54 -16.99 32.47
C ASP A 111 0.12 -17.25 31.87
N GLY A 112 -0.09 -18.40 31.24
CA GLY A 112 -1.38 -18.78 30.63
C GLY A 112 -1.75 -18.04 29.34
N LYS A 113 -0.87 -17.15 28.85
CA LYS A 113 -1.06 -16.41 27.60
C LYS A 113 -0.08 -16.88 26.51
N THR A 114 -0.48 -16.71 25.25
CA THR A 114 0.37 -16.96 24.08
C THR A 114 0.77 -15.62 23.47
N TYR A 115 2.07 -15.42 23.29
CA TYR A 115 2.68 -14.28 22.64
C TYR A 115 3.27 -14.73 21.31
N GLN A 116 2.96 -14.02 20.22
CA GLN A 116 3.45 -14.33 18.88
C GLN A 116 4.20 -13.15 18.30
N HIS A 117 5.17 -13.44 17.45
CA HIS A 117 5.93 -12.46 16.71
C HIS A 117 6.54 -13.11 15.49
N HIS A 118 6.98 -12.33 14.52
CA HIS A 118 7.76 -12.82 13.39
C HIS A 118 8.79 -11.80 12.93
N VAL A 119 9.80 -12.27 12.20
CA VAL A 119 10.81 -11.45 11.56
C VAL A 119 11.25 -12.10 10.27
N LYS A 120 11.37 -11.31 9.21
CA LYS A 120 11.81 -11.78 7.90
C LYS A 120 13.19 -11.23 7.57
N VAL A 121 14.02 -12.09 6.97
CA VAL A 121 15.31 -11.70 6.40
C VAL A 121 15.39 -12.07 4.94
N GLY A 122 16.05 -11.23 4.15
CA GLY A 122 16.16 -11.39 2.69
C GLY A 122 17.46 -12.04 2.25
N PHE A 123 17.39 -12.90 1.23
CA PHE A 123 18.55 -13.56 0.61
C PHE A 123 18.64 -13.20 -0.86
N SER A 124 19.72 -12.54 -1.28
CA SER A 124 19.99 -12.06 -2.65
C SER A 124 18.74 -11.40 -3.27
N VAL A 125 18.11 -10.50 -2.54
CA VAL A 125 16.81 -9.90 -2.89
C VAL A 125 16.84 -9.10 -4.19
N ASP A 126 18.01 -8.59 -4.56
CA ASP A 126 18.28 -7.95 -5.84
C ASP A 126 18.13 -8.88 -7.06
N LYS A 127 18.10 -10.20 -6.81
CA LYS A 127 17.95 -11.25 -7.83
C LYS A 127 16.57 -11.90 -7.83
N ILE A 128 15.65 -11.45 -6.98
CA ILE A 128 14.27 -11.94 -7.01
C ILE A 128 13.66 -11.56 -8.37
N GLN A 129 13.17 -12.59 -9.08
CA GLN A 129 12.47 -12.44 -10.35
C GLN A 129 10.99 -12.75 -10.15
N PRO A 130 10.08 -12.01 -10.78
CA PRO A 130 8.66 -12.33 -10.74
C PRO A 130 8.37 -13.64 -11.48
N PHE A 131 7.36 -14.36 -10.99
CA PHE A 131 6.78 -15.52 -11.70
C PHE A 131 5.96 -15.06 -12.90
N THR A 132 5.24 -13.95 -12.75
CA THR A 132 4.35 -13.39 -13.76
C THR A 132 5.13 -12.94 -15.00
N GLN A 133 4.75 -13.46 -16.17
CA GLN A 133 5.33 -13.08 -17.45
C GLN A 133 4.42 -12.10 -18.19
N GLU A 134 5.01 -11.20 -18.96
CA GLU A 134 4.27 -10.25 -19.76
C GLU A 134 3.68 -10.93 -21.01
N PRO A 135 2.35 -10.82 -21.27
CA PRO A 135 1.76 -11.27 -22.52
C PRO A 135 2.31 -10.48 -23.70
N LYS A 136 2.46 -11.14 -24.86
CA LYS A 136 3.02 -10.50 -26.07
C LYS A 136 2.22 -9.29 -26.56
N ASP A 137 0.90 -9.29 -26.34
CA ASP A 137 -0.03 -8.23 -26.70
C ASP A 137 -0.44 -7.34 -25.51
N PHE A 138 0.31 -7.39 -24.40
CA PHE A 138 0.00 -6.65 -23.17
C PHE A 138 -0.22 -5.16 -23.43
N TRP A 139 0.75 -4.52 -24.09
CA TRP A 139 0.70 -3.09 -24.32
C TRP A 139 -0.36 -2.71 -25.36
N GLN A 140 -0.53 -3.49 -26.43
CA GLN A 140 -1.57 -3.28 -27.42
C GLN A 140 -2.98 -3.39 -26.80
N PHE A 141 -3.17 -4.35 -25.89
CA PHE A 141 -4.42 -4.48 -25.15
C PHE A 141 -4.75 -3.20 -24.39
N TRP A 142 -3.81 -2.66 -23.62
CA TRP A 142 -4.05 -1.47 -22.82
C TRP A 142 -4.20 -0.22 -23.67
N GLN A 143 -3.38 -0.01 -24.69
CA GLN A 143 -3.49 1.14 -25.61
C GLN A 143 -4.86 1.19 -26.27
N LYS A 144 -5.31 0.06 -26.84
CA LYS A 144 -6.65 -0.04 -27.44
C LYS A 144 -7.75 0.36 -26.46
N ASN A 145 -7.72 -0.17 -25.22
CA ASN A 145 -8.74 0.11 -24.24
C ASN A 145 -8.71 1.56 -23.74
N ILE A 146 -7.54 2.19 -23.66
CA ILE A 146 -7.40 3.62 -23.34
C ILE A 146 -8.01 4.48 -24.48
N GLU A 147 -7.69 4.17 -25.73
CA GLU A 147 -8.25 4.89 -26.89
C GLU A 147 -9.77 4.77 -26.95
N GLU A 148 -10.32 3.58 -26.72
CA GLU A 148 -11.77 3.35 -26.63
C GLU A 148 -12.41 4.13 -25.47
N SER A 149 -11.78 4.16 -24.30
CA SER A 149 -12.30 4.90 -23.14
C SER A 149 -12.35 6.41 -23.37
N LYS A 150 -11.39 6.96 -24.13
CA LYS A 150 -11.33 8.40 -24.47
C LYS A 150 -12.43 8.82 -25.46
N GLN A 151 -13.08 7.90 -26.17
CA GLN A 151 -14.22 8.20 -27.04
C GLN A 151 -15.48 8.55 -26.23
N PHE A 152 -15.53 8.18 -24.94
CA PHE A 152 -16.60 8.60 -24.04
C PHE A 152 -16.32 10.01 -23.50
N PRO A 153 -17.27 10.98 -23.61
CA PRO A 153 -17.07 12.32 -23.10
C PRO A 153 -16.73 12.31 -21.59
N LEU A 154 -15.84 13.21 -21.18
CA LEU A 154 -15.56 13.40 -19.76
C LEU A 154 -16.72 14.16 -19.10
N ASN A 155 -17.57 13.45 -18.40
CA ASN A 155 -18.69 14.02 -17.65
C ASN A 155 -18.41 13.89 -16.15
N TYR A 156 -18.62 14.96 -15.41
CA TYR A 156 -18.51 14.93 -13.96
C TYR A 156 -19.42 15.96 -13.30
N THR A 157 -19.79 15.70 -12.05
CA THR A 157 -20.41 16.68 -11.17
C THR A 157 -19.42 17.13 -10.12
N LYS A 158 -19.52 18.39 -9.66
CA LYS A 158 -18.65 18.98 -8.65
C LYS A 158 -19.51 19.73 -7.62
N GLU A 159 -19.47 19.29 -6.37
CA GLU A 159 -20.25 19.85 -5.27
C GLU A 159 -19.32 20.29 -4.14
N PHE A 160 -19.48 21.51 -3.67
CA PHE A 160 -18.65 22.06 -2.58
C PHE A 160 -19.01 21.42 -1.24
N VAL A 161 -18.00 20.99 -0.47
CA VAL A 161 -18.16 20.32 0.83
C VAL A 161 -17.62 21.21 1.94
N LYS A 162 -18.52 21.98 2.56
CA LYS A 162 -18.17 22.97 3.59
C LYS A 162 -17.49 22.31 4.80
N GLU A 163 -17.98 21.15 5.22
CA GLU A 163 -17.50 20.43 6.41
C GLU A 163 -16.08 19.94 6.27
N MET A 164 -15.61 19.75 5.04
CA MET A 164 -14.23 19.35 4.72
C MET A 164 -13.34 20.53 4.35
N SER A 165 -13.90 21.73 4.22
CA SER A 165 -13.15 22.96 3.93
C SER A 165 -12.71 23.64 5.23
N ASN A 166 -11.63 24.43 5.16
CA ASN A 166 -11.11 25.21 6.28
C ASN A 166 -10.49 26.56 5.82
N ALA A 167 -9.71 27.20 6.67
CA ALA A 167 -9.06 28.47 6.33
C ALA A 167 -8.00 28.35 5.21
N LYS A 168 -7.45 27.15 4.97
CA LYS A 168 -6.36 26.90 4.00
C LYS A 168 -6.78 26.08 2.81
N VAL A 169 -7.85 25.27 2.93
CA VAL A 169 -8.24 24.24 1.95
C VAL A 169 -9.72 24.34 1.65
N ASP A 170 -10.05 24.34 0.37
CA ASP A 170 -11.40 24.13 -0.13
C ASP A 170 -11.55 22.68 -0.61
N ALA A 171 -12.72 22.08 -0.39
CA ALA A 171 -13.01 20.68 -0.72
C ALA A 171 -14.29 20.56 -1.57
N TRP A 172 -14.23 19.69 -2.56
CA TRP A 172 -15.39 19.33 -3.40
C TRP A 172 -15.55 17.82 -3.45
N ARG A 173 -16.79 17.36 -3.53
CA ARG A 173 -17.15 16.01 -3.91
C ARG A 173 -17.36 15.96 -5.41
N LEU A 174 -16.76 14.97 -6.07
CA LEU A 174 -16.91 14.71 -7.48
C LEU A 174 -17.63 13.37 -7.69
N LYS A 175 -18.44 13.28 -8.74
CA LYS A 175 -18.81 12.04 -9.39
C LYS A 175 -18.32 12.12 -10.81
N ILE A 176 -17.54 11.14 -11.26
CA ILE A 176 -16.86 11.11 -12.56
C ILE A 176 -17.40 9.90 -13.32
N ASP A 177 -18.13 10.13 -14.42
CA ASP A 177 -18.61 9.06 -15.28
C ASP A 177 -17.46 8.53 -16.15
N LEU A 178 -17.26 7.20 -16.16
CA LEU A 178 -16.10 6.58 -16.79
C LEU A 178 -16.39 6.06 -18.19
N ASP A 179 -17.58 5.49 -18.41
CA ASP A 179 -17.94 4.80 -19.65
C ASP A 179 -19.46 4.74 -19.87
N ARG A 180 -19.85 4.11 -20.99
CA ARG A 180 -21.26 3.92 -21.36
C ARG A 180 -21.99 2.88 -20.51
N ASP A 181 -21.26 2.00 -19.84
CA ASP A 181 -21.80 0.95 -18.97
C ASP A 181 -22.15 1.48 -17.57
N ARG A 182 -22.08 2.81 -17.38
CA ARG A 182 -22.39 3.56 -16.16
C ARG A 182 -21.43 3.31 -15.00
N HIS A 183 -20.22 2.83 -15.28
CA HIS A 183 -19.20 2.87 -14.24
C HIS A 183 -18.87 4.33 -13.91
N ALA A 184 -18.70 4.60 -12.64
CA ALA A 184 -18.34 5.92 -12.16
C ALA A 184 -17.33 5.81 -11.00
N PHE A 185 -16.55 6.88 -10.81
CA PHE A 185 -15.81 7.08 -9.58
C PHE A 185 -16.42 8.22 -8.79
N TYR A 186 -16.35 8.11 -7.48
CA TYR A 186 -16.48 9.27 -6.61
C TYR A 186 -15.10 9.70 -6.13
N ALA A 187 -14.96 11.00 -5.86
CA ALA A 187 -13.71 11.55 -5.36
C ALA A 187 -13.97 12.73 -4.42
N TYR A 188 -13.02 13.00 -3.54
CA TYR A 188 -12.87 14.31 -2.92
C TYR A 188 -11.68 15.02 -3.56
N LEU A 189 -11.95 16.21 -4.10
CA LEU A 189 -10.95 17.13 -4.61
C LEU A 189 -10.65 18.19 -3.53
N LEU A 190 -9.43 18.21 -3.03
CA LEU A 190 -8.96 19.19 -2.06
C LEU A 190 -7.95 20.11 -2.73
N MET A 191 -8.17 21.41 -2.59
CA MET A 191 -7.40 22.44 -3.28
C MET A 191 -6.95 23.50 -2.29
N PRO A 192 -5.75 24.09 -2.44
CA PRO A 192 -5.35 25.27 -1.66
C PRO A 192 -6.38 26.38 -1.83
N LYS A 193 -6.83 26.99 -0.74
CA LYS A 193 -7.81 28.06 -0.80
C LYS A 193 -7.24 29.27 -1.54
N GLY A 194 -7.97 29.74 -2.56
CA GLY A 194 -7.54 30.86 -3.38
C GLY A 194 -6.40 30.50 -4.35
N ALA A 195 -6.24 29.23 -4.70
CA ALA A 195 -5.30 28.80 -5.73
C ALA A 195 -5.52 29.58 -7.04
N LYS A 196 -4.43 30.06 -7.64
CA LYS A 196 -4.47 30.80 -8.89
C LYS A 196 -4.38 29.85 -10.10
N ALA A 197 -4.84 30.31 -11.22
CA ALA A 197 -4.65 29.57 -12.48
C ALA A 197 -3.16 29.27 -12.73
N GLY A 198 -2.86 28.02 -13.08
CA GLY A 198 -1.50 27.55 -13.40
C GLY A 198 -0.54 27.47 -12.20
N SER A 199 -1.03 27.38 -10.96
CA SER A 199 -0.16 27.50 -9.78
C SER A 199 0.07 26.20 -8.99
N CYS A 200 -0.68 25.12 -9.24
CA CYS A 200 -0.67 23.96 -8.37
C CYS A 200 -0.28 22.67 -9.11
N PRO A 201 0.71 21.93 -8.63
CA PRO A 201 0.85 20.52 -9.00
C PRO A 201 -0.38 19.71 -8.56
N VAL A 202 -0.72 18.64 -9.28
CA VAL A 202 -1.85 17.77 -8.94
C VAL A 202 -1.37 16.42 -8.44
N VAL A 203 -2.06 15.86 -7.43
CA VAL A 203 -1.80 14.55 -6.86
C VAL A 203 -3.06 13.70 -6.90
N LEU A 204 -3.03 12.59 -7.65
CA LEU A 204 -4.04 11.56 -7.62
C LEU A 204 -3.72 10.53 -6.55
N THR A 205 -4.66 10.27 -5.62
CA THR A 205 -4.47 9.30 -4.55
C THR A 205 -5.52 8.19 -4.61
N PRO A 206 -5.26 7.10 -5.36
CA PRO A 206 -6.14 5.94 -5.40
C PRO A 206 -6.19 5.20 -4.06
N PRO A 207 -7.32 4.50 -3.74
CA PRO A 207 -7.54 3.91 -2.43
C PRO A 207 -6.80 2.59 -2.23
N GLY A 208 -6.56 2.24 -0.96
CA GLY A 208 -6.28 0.87 -0.55
C GLY A 208 -7.46 -0.07 -0.81
N ALA A 209 -7.24 -1.39 -0.71
CA ALA A 209 -8.26 -2.38 -0.98
C ALA A 209 -9.48 -2.31 -0.02
N GLY A 210 -10.60 -2.81 -0.51
CA GLY A 210 -11.87 -2.90 0.20
C GLY A 210 -12.93 -1.91 -0.27
N VAL A 211 -14.18 -2.32 -0.22
CA VAL A 211 -15.35 -1.48 -0.50
C VAL A 211 -15.68 -0.71 0.78
N LYS A 212 -15.31 0.56 0.82
CA LYS A 212 -15.43 1.41 2.00
C LYS A 212 -15.49 2.88 1.59
N PRO A 213 -16.14 3.77 2.38
CA PRO A 213 -16.15 5.19 2.09
C PRO A 213 -14.74 5.80 2.12
N ILE A 214 -14.54 6.91 1.41
CA ILE A 214 -13.30 7.69 1.49
C ILE A 214 -13.26 8.38 2.86
N ARG A 215 -12.71 7.68 3.87
CA ARG A 215 -12.63 8.21 5.25
C ARG A 215 -11.42 9.12 5.45
N ASP A 216 -10.40 8.96 4.63
CA ASP A 216 -9.12 9.66 4.76
C ASP A 216 -8.99 10.93 3.92
N ALA A 217 -10.09 11.41 3.31
CA ALA A 217 -10.06 12.59 2.45
C ALA A 217 -9.40 13.81 3.13
N THR A 218 -9.57 13.93 4.44
CA THR A 218 -9.00 15.01 5.24
C THR A 218 -7.69 14.66 5.93
N THR A 219 -7.29 13.39 6.01
CA THR A 219 -6.10 12.97 6.75
C THR A 219 -4.80 13.39 6.08
N ARG A 220 -4.77 13.49 4.76
CA ARG A 220 -3.61 13.95 3.98
C ARG A 220 -3.77 15.41 3.53
N ARG A 221 -4.26 16.28 4.41
CA ARG A 221 -4.37 17.73 4.17
C ARG A 221 -3.02 18.40 3.92
N PHE A 222 -1.94 17.79 4.33
CA PHE A 222 -0.60 18.30 4.05
C PHE A 222 -0.35 18.52 2.55
N TYR A 223 -0.99 17.78 1.63
CA TYR A 223 -0.90 18.07 0.20
C TYR A 223 -1.47 19.44 -0.15
N PRO A 224 -2.76 19.74 0.06
CA PRO A 224 -3.31 21.04 -0.28
C PRO A 224 -2.76 22.16 0.63
N GLU A 225 -2.36 21.89 1.86
CA GLU A 225 -1.72 22.86 2.74
C GLU A 225 -0.30 23.24 2.29
N ASN A 226 0.33 22.43 1.43
CA ASN A 226 1.63 22.66 0.79
C ASN A 226 1.53 22.97 -0.70
N GLY A 227 0.39 23.42 -1.18
CA GLY A 227 0.23 23.96 -2.53
C GLY A 227 -0.17 22.97 -3.61
N PHE A 228 -0.46 21.69 -3.26
CA PHE A 228 -0.90 20.68 -4.22
C PHE A 228 -2.43 20.61 -4.31
N ILE A 229 -2.96 20.31 -5.47
CA ILE A 229 -4.35 19.83 -5.59
C ILE A 229 -4.34 18.33 -5.39
N ARG A 230 -5.13 17.83 -4.45
CA ARG A 230 -5.26 16.38 -4.19
C ARG A 230 -6.62 15.87 -4.62
N MET A 231 -6.64 14.76 -5.37
CA MET A 231 -7.86 13.99 -5.65
C MET A 231 -7.77 12.63 -4.95
N ALA A 232 -8.64 12.39 -3.97
CA ALA A 232 -8.79 11.10 -3.29
C ALA A 232 -9.98 10.34 -3.87
N LEU A 233 -9.76 9.09 -4.31
CA LEU A 233 -10.72 8.30 -5.08
C LEU A 233 -11.51 7.29 -4.23
N ASP A 234 -12.78 7.07 -4.60
CA ASP A 234 -13.49 5.79 -4.53
C ASP A 234 -13.56 5.18 -5.92
N ILE A 235 -13.25 3.88 -6.04
CA ILE A 235 -13.19 3.15 -7.32
C ILE A 235 -14.39 2.23 -7.57
N HIS A 236 -15.38 2.26 -6.67
CA HIS A 236 -16.53 1.36 -6.69
C HIS A 236 -17.83 2.04 -7.15
N GLY A 237 -17.76 3.32 -7.50
CA GLY A 237 -18.93 4.10 -7.92
C GLY A 237 -19.89 4.42 -6.79
N LEU A 238 -19.43 4.37 -5.54
CA LEU A 238 -20.25 4.58 -4.35
C LEU A 238 -20.08 6.00 -3.82
N ASN A 239 -21.21 6.68 -3.67
CA ASN A 239 -21.20 8.00 -3.04
C ASN A 239 -20.64 7.87 -1.61
N PRO A 240 -19.54 8.58 -1.26
CA PRO A 240 -18.93 8.45 0.05
C PRO A 240 -19.77 8.98 1.22
N THR A 241 -20.93 9.61 0.95
CA THR A 241 -21.90 10.04 1.98
C THR A 241 -22.93 8.98 2.33
N LEU A 242 -22.93 7.84 1.64
CA LEU A 242 -23.79 6.71 2.00
C LEU A 242 -23.41 6.18 3.37
N ASN A 243 -24.39 5.63 4.10
CA ASN A 243 -24.15 5.03 5.40
C ASN A 243 -23.36 3.71 5.28
N GLU A 244 -22.80 3.24 6.40
CA GLU A 244 -21.98 2.04 6.42
C GLU A 244 -22.76 0.76 6.08
N GLU A 245 -24.06 0.73 6.30
CA GLU A 245 -24.94 -0.40 5.97
C GLU A 245 -24.98 -0.65 4.47
N VAL A 246 -25.05 0.41 3.65
CA VAL A 246 -25.02 0.29 2.18
C VAL A 246 -23.67 -0.29 1.71
N PHE A 247 -22.55 0.16 2.31
CA PHE A 247 -21.24 -0.42 1.99
C PHE A 247 -21.16 -1.90 2.40
N ALA A 248 -21.81 -2.29 3.52
CA ALA A 248 -21.87 -3.68 3.95
C ALA A 248 -22.71 -4.54 2.99
N GLU A 249 -23.85 -4.03 2.49
CA GLU A 249 -24.69 -4.71 1.50
C GLU A 249 -23.93 -4.95 0.18
N ILE A 250 -23.14 -3.97 -0.27
CA ILE A 250 -22.34 -4.11 -1.49
C ILE A 250 -21.20 -5.12 -1.28
N ASN A 251 -20.56 -5.12 -0.11
CA ASN A 251 -19.61 -6.18 0.25
C ASN A 251 -20.27 -7.57 0.22
N ALA A 252 -21.51 -7.68 0.68
CA ALA A 252 -22.28 -8.93 0.61
C ALA A 252 -22.51 -9.38 -0.84
N ALA A 253 -22.78 -8.45 -1.75
CA ALA A 253 -22.92 -8.73 -3.18
C ALA A 253 -21.62 -9.30 -3.82
N PHE A 254 -20.47 -9.06 -3.22
CA PHE A 254 -19.20 -9.68 -3.56
C PHE A 254 -18.88 -10.92 -2.70
N ASN A 255 -19.89 -11.76 -2.42
CA ASN A 255 -19.77 -12.98 -1.62
C ASN A 255 -19.29 -12.75 -0.18
N ASN A 256 -19.77 -11.70 0.47
CA ASN A 256 -19.41 -11.31 1.84
C ASN A 256 -17.90 -11.12 2.05
N HIS A 257 -17.16 -10.80 1.01
CA HIS A 257 -15.72 -10.62 1.08
C HIS A 257 -15.35 -9.21 0.64
N ALA A 258 -14.72 -8.44 1.53
CA ALA A 258 -14.33 -7.04 1.28
C ALA A 258 -13.50 -6.84 -0.01
N ASN A 259 -12.88 -7.91 -0.51
CA ASN A 259 -12.04 -7.94 -1.70
C ASN A 259 -12.64 -8.82 -2.81
N GLY A 260 -13.91 -9.19 -2.71
CA GLY A 260 -14.59 -10.08 -3.67
C GLY A 260 -14.58 -9.52 -5.09
N TYR A 261 -14.60 -8.19 -5.26
CA TYR A 261 -14.47 -7.51 -6.55
C TYR A 261 -13.17 -7.87 -7.29
N LEU A 262 -12.10 -8.22 -6.58
CA LEU A 262 -10.83 -8.67 -7.18
C LEU A 262 -10.93 -10.05 -7.87
N ARG A 263 -12.07 -10.70 -7.76
CA ARG A 263 -12.38 -11.95 -8.45
C ARG A 263 -13.51 -11.82 -9.48
N GLN A 264 -14.18 -10.67 -9.46
CA GLN A 264 -15.33 -10.44 -10.33
C GLN A 264 -14.92 -10.46 -11.81
N ASN A 265 -15.39 -11.48 -12.55
CA ASN A 265 -15.09 -11.73 -13.96
C ASN A 265 -13.58 -11.96 -14.26
N LEU A 266 -12.83 -12.50 -13.29
CA LEU A 266 -11.38 -12.72 -13.44
C LEU A 266 -11.05 -13.72 -14.59
N GLU A 267 -11.99 -14.55 -15.00
CA GLU A 267 -11.84 -15.49 -16.11
C GLU A 267 -11.77 -14.80 -17.49
N SER A 268 -12.07 -13.52 -17.60
CA SER A 268 -12.07 -12.78 -18.84
C SER A 268 -11.31 -11.46 -18.73
N ARG A 269 -10.21 -11.31 -19.48
CA ARG A 269 -9.43 -10.07 -19.50
C ARG A 269 -10.24 -8.85 -19.95
N ASP A 270 -11.26 -9.04 -20.79
CA ASP A 270 -12.06 -7.95 -21.33
C ASP A 270 -13.18 -7.49 -20.38
N TYR A 271 -13.60 -8.35 -19.43
CA TYR A 271 -14.69 -8.08 -18.48
C TYR A 271 -14.24 -8.07 -17.01
N TYR A 272 -12.96 -8.33 -16.73
CA TYR A 272 -12.45 -8.30 -15.36
C TYR A 272 -12.70 -6.95 -14.71
N TYR A 273 -13.24 -6.98 -13.49
CA TYR A 273 -13.62 -5.78 -12.73
C TYR A 273 -12.53 -4.69 -12.73
N MET A 274 -11.27 -5.07 -12.58
CA MET A 274 -10.17 -4.11 -12.50
C MET A 274 -9.90 -3.36 -13.80
N LYS A 275 -10.50 -3.77 -14.95
CA LYS A 275 -10.34 -3.05 -16.22
C LYS A 275 -10.86 -1.62 -16.14
N HIS A 276 -12.13 -1.44 -15.70
CA HIS A 276 -12.69 -0.10 -15.56
C HIS A 276 -11.98 0.71 -14.47
N VAL A 277 -11.44 0.03 -13.42
CA VAL A 277 -10.65 0.70 -12.38
C VAL A 277 -9.39 1.30 -12.97
N TYR A 278 -8.63 0.53 -13.77
CA TYR A 278 -7.38 1.03 -14.35
C TYR A 278 -7.62 2.13 -15.40
N LEU A 279 -8.63 1.97 -16.26
CA LEU A 279 -9.03 3.01 -17.21
C LEU A 279 -9.56 4.26 -16.49
N GLY A 280 -10.25 4.10 -15.38
CA GLY A 280 -10.75 5.20 -14.54
C GLY A 280 -9.63 6.10 -14.02
N LEU A 281 -8.42 5.56 -13.75
CA LEU A 281 -7.28 6.39 -13.37
C LEU A 281 -6.91 7.39 -14.47
N VAL A 282 -6.87 6.93 -15.72
CA VAL A 282 -6.60 7.79 -16.90
C VAL A 282 -7.67 8.88 -17.02
N ARG A 283 -8.96 8.54 -16.79
CA ARG A 283 -10.05 9.52 -16.81
C ARG A 283 -9.94 10.56 -15.69
N CYS A 284 -9.46 10.16 -14.52
CA CYS A 284 -9.16 11.11 -13.42
C CYS A 284 -8.01 12.06 -13.78
N ILE A 285 -7.00 11.58 -14.48
CA ILE A 285 -5.92 12.44 -15.00
C ILE A 285 -6.46 13.40 -16.07
N ASP A 286 -7.37 12.96 -16.95
CA ASP A 286 -8.06 13.84 -17.90
C ASP A 286 -8.76 15.01 -17.20
N LEU A 287 -9.42 14.76 -16.05
CA LEU A 287 -10.06 15.80 -15.25
C LEU A 287 -9.05 16.72 -14.58
N LEU A 288 -8.05 16.15 -13.90
CA LEU A 288 -7.06 16.93 -13.16
C LEU A 288 -6.28 17.88 -14.06
N THR A 289 -5.95 17.45 -15.28
CA THR A 289 -5.21 18.26 -16.26
C THR A 289 -6.08 19.29 -17.00
N GLN A 290 -7.39 19.32 -16.75
CA GLN A 290 -8.30 20.36 -17.24
C GLN A 290 -8.60 21.42 -16.17
N LEU A 291 -8.15 21.25 -14.94
CA LEU A 291 -8.36 22.24 -13.89
C LEU A 291 -7.57 23.53 -14.21
N PRO A 292 -8.21 24.71 -14.16
CA PRO A 292 -7.51 25.97 -14.41
C PRO A 292 -6.31 26.20 -13.49
N GLU A 293 -6.36 25.68 -12.27
CA GLU A 293 -5.34 25.84 -11.24
C GLU A 293 -4.14 24.89 -11.40
N TRP A 294 -4.24 23.85 -12.24
CA TRP A 294 -3.11 22.97 -12.54
C TRP A 294 -1.95 23.74 -13.17
N ASP A 295 -0.72 23.47 -12.72
CA ASP A 295 0.50 24.17 -13.14
C ASP A 295 0.96 23.84 -14.58
N GLY A 296 0.24 22.96 -15.29
CA GLY A 296 0.55 22.55 -16.66
C GLY A 296 1.75 21.61 -16.79
N LYS A 297 2.35 21.17 -15.69
CA LYS A 297 3.60 20.40 -15.68
C LYS A 297 3.55 19.16 -14.81
N ASN A 298 3.11 19.29 -13.55
CA ASN A 298 3.29 18.27 -12.54
C ASN A 298 2.00 17.49 -12.29
N VAL A 299 2.00 16.22 -12.65
CA VAL A 299 0.95 15.25 -12.35
C VAL A 299 1.59 14.12 -11.57
N ILE A 300 1.16 13.94 -10.34
CA ILE A 300 1.72 12.96 -9.41
C ILE A 300 0.67 11.92 -9.10
N ILE A 301 1.08 10.66 -8.96
CA ILE A 301 0.22 9.60 -8.46
C ILE A 301 0.85 8.97 -7.23
N GLN A 302 0.07 8.82 -6.14
CA GLN A 302 0.57 8.31 -4.87
C GLN A 302 -0.44 7.42 -4.18
N GLY A 303 0.00 6.26 -3.68
CA GLY A 303 -0.88 5.38 -2.90
C GLY A 303 -0.14 4.31 -2.13
N GLY A 304 -0.88 3.62 -1.26
CA GLY A 304 -0.39 2.48 -0.48
C GLY A 304 -1.24 1.24 -0.70
N SER A 305 -0.64 0.05 -0.59
CA SER A 305 -1.33 -1.23 -0.78
C SER A 305 -1.92 -1.33 -2.20
N GLN A 306 -3.21 -1.58 -2.35
CA GLN A 306 -3.87 -1.49 -3.65
C GLN A 306 -3.68 -0.10 -4.29
N GLY A 307 -3.72 0.97 -3.49
CA GLY A 307 -3.43 2.31 -4.00
C GLY A 307 -2.01 2.45 -4.52
N GLY A 308 -1.03 1.77 -3.91
CA GLY A 308 0.35 1.69 -4.42
C GLY A 308 0.44 0.93 -5.75
N ALA A 309 -0.32 -0.16 -5.88
CA ALA A 309 -0.48 -0.87 -7.14
C ALA A 309 -1.07 0.03 -8.22
N LEU A 310 -2.19 0.70 -7.90
CA LEU A 310 -2.87 1.62 -8.81
C LEU A 310 -2.00 2.84 -9.18
N ALA A 311 -1.11 3.28 -8.27
CA ALA A 311 -0.15 4.33 -8.57
C ALA A 311 0.86 3.89 -9.64
N LEU A 312 1.45 2.70 -9.51
CA LEU A 312 2.36 2.14 -10.51
C LEU A 312 1.65 1.87 -11.85
N ILE A 313 0.43 1.35 -11.80
CA ILE A 313 -0.38 1.10 -12.99
C ILE A 313 -0.71 2.41 -13.72
N GLY A 314 -1.19 3.42 -13.00
CA GLY A 314 -1.45 4.74 -13.57
C GLY A 314 -0.20 5.36 -14.20
N ALA A 315 0.94 5.26 -13.52
CA ALA A 315 2.22 5.76 -14.00
C ALA A 315 2.70 5.08 -15.31
N ALA A 316 2.28 3.83 -15.55
CA ALA A 316 2.55 3.14 -16.81
C ALA A 316 1.53 3.48 -17.92
N LEU A 317 0.26 3.71 -17.56
CA LEU A 317 -0.83 3.90 -18.53
C LEU A 317 -0.96 5.34 -19.04
N ASP A 318 -0.41 6.34 -18.34
CA ASP A 318 -0.61 7.75 -18.68
C ASP A 318 0.71 8.53 -18.64
N ASP A 319 1.21 8.88 -19.82
CA ASP A 319 2.48 9.60 -20.02
C ASP A 319 2.47 11.05 -19.45
N ARG A 320 1.32 11.58 -19.05
CA ARG A 320 1.21 12.89 -18.40
C ARG A 320 1.65 12.84 -16.95
N ILE A 321 1.65 11.64 -16.31
CA ILE A 321 2.16 11.47 -14.97
C ILE A 321 3.67 11.69 -14.97
N THR A 322 4.14 12.51 -14.03
CA THR A 322 5.54 12.93 -13.95
C THR A 322 6.29 12.32 -12.77
N LEU A 323 5.59 11.94 -11.71
CA LEU A 323 6.14 11.29 -10.52
C LEU A 323 5.19 10.22 -9.98
N CYS A 324 5.74 9.10 -9.51
CA CYS A 324 4.98 8.03 -8.87
C CYS A 324 5.56 7.73 -7.48
N SER A 325 4.69 7.67 -6.47
CA SER A 325 5.09 7.20 -5.13
C SER A 325 4.18 6.05 -4.69
N ALA A 326 4.77 4.87 -4.45
CA ALA A 326 4.05 3.64 -4.12
C ALA A 326 4.53 3.04 -2.80
N ASN A 327 3.61 2.81 -1.86
CA ASN A 327 3.90 2.13 -0.60
C ASN A 327 3.44 0.69 -0.70
N HIS A 328 4.30 -0.27 -0.35
CA HIS A 328 3.99 -1.71 -0.27
C HIS A 328 2.90 -2.15 -1.27
N PRO A 329 3.19 -2.10 -2.60
CA PRO A 329 2.17 -2.27 -3.63
C PRO A 329 1.57 -3.67 -3.59
N ALA A 330 0.22 -3.74 -3.61
CA ALA A 330 -0.55 -4.97 -3.79
C ALA A 330 -0.57 -5.41 -5.27
N LEU A 331 -1.36 -6.41 -5.60
CA LEU A 331 -1.61 -6.89 -6.97
C LEU A 331 -0.32 -7.22 -7.75
N SER A 332 0.69 -7.66 -7.03
CA SER A 332 2.03 -7.93 -7.54
C SER A 332 2.29 -9.44 -7.54
N ASP A 333 2.67 -9.99 -8.67
CA ASP A 333 2.98 -11.41 -8.86
C ASP A 333 1.86 -12.35 -8.37
N MET A 334 0.62 -11.98 -8.70
CA MET A 334 -0.60 -12.63 -8.19
C MET A 334 -0.71 -14.11 -8.61
N ALA A 335 -0.19 -14.46 -9.77
CA ALA A 335 -0.23 -15.82 -10.30
C ALA A 335 0.80 -16.77 -9.64
N ALA A 336 1.76 -16.28 -8.89
CA ALA A 336 2.84 -17.07 -8.29
C ALA A 336 2.35 -18.16 -7.35
N GLY A 337 1.22 -17.92 -6.65
CA GLY A 337 0.57 -18.93 -5.79
C GLY A 337 0.13 -20.20 -6.52
N SER A 338 -0.13 -20.14 -7.84
CA SER A 338 -0.44 -21.33 -8.64
C SER A 338 0.72 -22.33 -8.74
N ALA A 339 1.94 -21.83 -8.56
CA ALA A 339 3.18 -22.61 -8.54
C ALA A 339 3.72 -22.85 -7.12
N ASN A 340 2.90 -22.66 -6.08
CA ASN A 340 3.32 -22.71 -4.67
C ASN A 340 4.49 -21.77 -4.34
N LEU A 341 4.53 -20.59 -4.96
CA LEU A 341 5.47 -19.52 -4.66
C LEU A 341 4.76 -18.40 -3.87
N THR A 342 5.55 -17.56 -3.21
CA THR A 342 5.03 -16.38 -2.54
C THR A 342 4.32 -15.48 -3.55
N SER A 343 3.03 -15.23 -3.34
CA SER A 343 2.21 -14.36 -4.18
C SER A 343 1.81 -13.09 -3.42
N GLY A 344 1.57 -12.02 -4.16
CA GLY A 344 1.07 -10.79 -3.58
C GLY A 344 -0.42 -10.83 -3.28
N TYR A 345 -0.86 -9.83 -2.52
CA TYR A 345 -2.28 -9.61 -2.25
C TYR A 345 -3.09 -9.57 -3.58
N PRO A 346 -4.26 -10.25 -3.68
CA PRO A 346 -5.11 -10.71 -2.57
C PRO A 346 -4.84 -12.14 -2.07
N HIS A 347 -3.69 -12.74 -2.37
CA HIS A 347 -3.33 -14.11 -1.95
C HIS A 347 -4.38 -15.12 -2.39
N PHE A 348 -4.64 -15.17 -3.68
CA PHE A 348 -5.59 -16.14 -4.24
C PHE A 348 -5.22 -17.55 -3.79
N LYS A 349 -6.24 -18.30 -3.41
CA LYS A 349 -6.09 -19.71 -2.99
C LYS A 349 -6.53 -20.64 -4.09
N PRO A 350 -5.94 -21.82 -4.23
CA PRO A 350 -6.33 -22.81 -5.26
C PRO A 350 -7.84 -23.12 -5.23
N GLU A 351 -8.41 -23.31 -4.04
CA GLU A 351 -9.85 -23.60 -3.85
C GLU A 351 -10.78 -22.45 -4.28
N SER A 352 -10.23 -21.27 -4.48
CA SER A 352 -11.02 -20.12 -4.92
C SER A 352 -11.35 -20.13 -6.42
N GLY A 353 -10.75 -21.02 -7.22
CA GLY A 353 -10.87 -21.06 -8.68
C GLY A 353 -10.10 -19.93 -9.41
N ALA A 354 -9.43 -19.05 -8.68
CA ALA A 354 -8.65 -17.95 -9.27
C ALA A 354 -7.39 -18.41 -10.04
N TYR A 355 -7.05 -19.69 -9.94
CA TYR A 355 -5.96 -20.30 -10.70
C TYR A 355 -6.46 -21.27 -11.79
N SER A 356 -7.72 -21.13 -12.22
CA SER A 356 -8.18 -21.80 -13.45
C SER A 356 -7.38 -21.32 -14.66
N GLU A 357 -7.35 -22.09 -15.72
CA GLU A 357 -6.62 -21.72 -16.95
C GLU A 357 -7.05 -20.35 -17.50
N ALA A 358 -8.36 -20.05 -17.45
CA ALA A 358 -8.89 -18.78 -17.90
C ALA A 358 -8.39 -17.62 -17.03
N CYS A 359 -8.42 -17.75 -15.69
CA CYS A 359 -7.92 -16.76 -14.76
C CYS A 359 -6.40 -16.55 -14.91
N LEU A 360 -5.62 -17.63 -15.08
CA LEU A 360 -4.17 -17.54 -15.28
C LEU A 360 -3.79 -16.86 -16.61
N LYS A 361 -4.66 -16.90 -17.62
CA LYS A 361 -4.51 -16.11 -18.86
C LYS A 361 -4.82 -14.64 -18.66
N THR A 362 -5.73 -14.31 -17.73
CA THR A 362 -6.14 -12.92 -17.43
C THR A 362 -5.18 -12.20 -16.51
N LEU A 363 -4.77 -12.85 -15.41
CA LEU A 363 -3.96 -12.23 -14.36
C LEU A 363 -2.74 -11.44 -14.87
N PRO A 364 -1.96 -11.92 -15.84
CA PRO A 364 -0.78 -11.20 -16.32
C PRO A 364 -1.09 -9.84 -16.96
N TYR A 365 -2.29 -9.63 -17.48
CA TYR A 365 -2.70 -8.31 -18.01
C TYR A 365 -2.97 -7.29 -16.91
N TYR A 366 -3.16 -7.72 -15.67
CA TYR A 366 -3.55 -6.88 -14.53
C TYR A 366 -2.53 -6.87 -13.40
N ASP A 367 -1.44 -7.60 -13.57
CA ASP A 367 -0.37 -7.67 -12.56
C ASP A 367 0.55 -6.46 -12.63
N VAL A 368 0.77 -5.83 -11.48
CA VAL A 368 1.61 -4.63 -11.34
C VAL A 368 3.01 -4.81 -11.90
N VAL A 369 3.58 -6.03 -11.80
CA VAL A 369 4.91 -6.34 -12.32
C VAL A 369 5.03 -5.99 -13.80
N ASN A 370 4.00 -6.31 -14.61
CA ASN A 370 4.05 -6.04 -16.04
C ASN A 370 3.91 -4.55 -16.36
N PHE A 371 3.11 -3.80 -15.59
CA PHE A 371 3.07 -2.33 -15.72
C PHE A 371 4.40 -1.69 -15.32
N ALA A 372 5.03 -2.16 -14.23
CA ALA A 372 6.29 -1.62 -13.74
C ALA A 372 7.42 -1.67 -14.80
N ARG A 373 7.42 -2.66 -15.70
CA ARG A 373 8.36 -2.77 -16.82
C ARG A 373 8.28 -1.58 -17.81
N HIS A 374 7.14 -0.89 -17.86
CA HIS A 374 6.85 0.20 -18.80
C HIS A 374 6.96 1.59 -18.19
N ILE A 375 7.21 1.73 -16.89
CA ILE A 375 7.34 3.03 -16.23
C ILE A 375 8.66 3.69 -16.62
N LYS A 376 8.59 4.95 -17.05
CA LYS A 376 9.76 5.74 -17.49
C LYS A 376 10.07 6.93 -16.57
N ILE A 377 9.12 7.30 -15.73
CA ILE A 377 9.20 8.46 -14.81
C ILE A 377 9.86 8.06 -13.48
N PRO A 378 10.35 9.01 -12.67
CA PRO A 378 10.87 8.72 -11.35
C PRO A 378 9.85 8.05 -10.44
N VAL A 379 10.27 6.98 -9.75
CA VAL A 379 9.46 6.20 -8.81
C VAL A 379 10.10 6.23 -7.43
N TYR A 380 9.28 6.50 -6.41
CA TYR A 380 9.64 6.32 -5.01
C TYR A 380 8.83 5.18 -4.41
N MET A 381 9.50 4.14 -3.91
CA MET A 381 8.83 2.99 -3.28
C MET A 381 9.23 2.84 -1.83
N THR A 382 8.27 2.47 -0.98
CA THR A 382 8.54 2.08 0.40
C THR A 382 7.88 0.74 0.73
N TRP A 383 8.56 -0.10 1.50
CA TRP A 383 7.97 -1.34 2.02
C TRP A 383 8.71 -1.82 3.27
N GLY A 384 8.01 -2.59 4.10
CA GLY A 384 8.56 -3.29 5.24
C GLY A 384 8.90 -4.74 4.91
N TYR A 385 9.84 -5.34 5.65
CA TYR A 385 10.14 -6.75 5.45
C TYR A 385 9.16 -7.67 6.17
N ASN A 386 8.56 -7.21 7.27
CA ASN A 386 7.61 -8.01 8.03
C ASN A 386 6.17 -7.95 7.50
N ASP A 387 5.95 -7.33 6.35
CA ASP A 387 4.62 -7.25 5.73
C ASP A 387 4.12 -8.63 5.28
N ASN A 388 2.99 -9.08 5.85
CA ASN A 388 2.29 -10.31 5.48
C ASN A 388 1.10 -10.07 4.52
N VAL A 389 0.77 -8.81 4.24
CA VAL A 389 -0.30 -8.45 3.30
C VAL A 389 0.27 -8.20 1.90
N CYS A 390 1.30 -7.36 1.81
CA CYS A 390 2.06 -7.15 0.58
C CYS A 390 3.51 -7.58 0.84
N PRO A 391 3.82 -8.89 0.68
CA PRO A 391 5.07 -9.45 1.17
C PRO A 391 6.28 -8.84 0.48
N PRO A 392 7.42 -8.70 1.18
CA PRO A 392 8.62 -8.11 0.61
C PRO A 392 9.12 -8.83 -0.63
N THR A 393 8.89 -10.14 -0.76
CA THR A 393 9.20 -10.90 -1.96
C THR A 393 8.57 -10.29 -3.20
N THR A 394 7.27 -9.95 -3.15
CA THR A 394 6.57 -9.35 -4.29
C THR A 394 6.86 -7.87 -4.47
N SER A 395 7.18 -7.15 -3.40
CA SER A 395 7.67 -5.77 -3.49
C SER A 395 9.02 -5.71 -4.23
N TYR A 396 9.94 -6.65 -3.94
CA TYR A 396 11.20 -6.77 -4.69
C TYR A 396 10.99 -7.27 -6.13
N ALA A 397 9.99 -8.12 -6.39
CA ALA A 397 9.65 -8.53 -7.75
C ALA A 397 9.27 -7.31 -8.61
N VAL A 398 8.50 -6.37 -8.06
CA VAL A 398 8.18 -5.09 -8.72
C VAL A 398 9.42 -4.20 -8.81
N TRP A 399 10.14 -4.01 -7.70
CA TRP A 399 11.32 -3.15 -7.65
C TRP A 399 12.40 -3.54 -8.65
N ASN A 400 12.68 -4.84 -8.78
CA ASN A 400 13.75 -5.33 -9.62
C ASN A 400 13.46 -5.20 -11.13
N VAL A 401 12.19 -5.13 -11.54
CA VAL A 401 11.82 -4.92 -12.96
C VAL A 401 11.71 -3.46 -13.35
N LEU A 402 11.65 -2.53 -12.40
CA LEU A 402 11.70 -1.09 -12.69
C LEU A 402 13.07 -0.71 -13.28
N THR A 403 13.06 -0.12 -14.47
CA THR A 403 14.26 0.37 -15.16
C THR A 403 14.37 1.90 -15.16
N CYS A 404 13.34 2.60 -14.70
CA CYS A 404 13.31 4.05 -14.55
C CYS A 404 14.18 4.55 -13.39
N PRO A 405 14.43 5.86 -13.28
CA PRO A 405 14.97 6.45 -12.05
C PRO A 405 14.12 6.06 -10.84
N LYS A 406 14.73 5.48 -9.82
CA LYS A 406 14.00 4.98 -8.66
C LYS A 406 14.75 5.19 -7.36
N GLU A 407 14.02 5.56 -6.33
CA GLU A 407 14.50 5.70 -4.95
C GLU A 407 13.59 4.90 -4.02
N SER A 408 14.15 4.40 -2.91
CA SER A 408 13.37 3.63 -1.93
C SER A 408 13.67 4.04 -0.51
N LEU A 409 12.64 3.94 0.34
CA LEU A 409 12.79 3.91 1.79
C LEU A 409 12.38 2.52 2.28
N LEU A 410 13.37 1.75 2.69
CA LEU A 410 13.16 0.45 3.32
C LEU A 410 12.91 0.64 4.82
N THR A 411 11.88 -0.01 5.32
CA THR A 411 11.51 -0.01 6.74
C THR A 411 11.44 -1.46 7.25
N PRO A 412 12.57 -2.15 7.48
CA PRO A 412 12.61 -3.60 7.72
C PRO A 412 11.67 -4.08 8.82
N ILE A 413 11.53 -3.31 9.90
CA ILE A 413 10.66 -3.64 11.03
C ILE A 413 9.16 -3.56 10.69
N ASN A 414 8.77 -2.78 9.68
CA ASN A 414 7.36 -2.55 9.40
C ASN A 414 6.67 -3.79 8.84
N GLU A 415 5.45 -3.99 9.30
CA GLU A 415 4.42 -4.79 8.67
C GLU A 415 3.67 -3.94 7.62
N HIS A 416 2.36 -4.15 7.43
CA HIS A 416 1.54 -3.44 6.43
C HIS A 416 1.11 -2.05 6.91
N TRP A 417 2.08 -1.17 7.20
CA TRP A 417 1.81 0.20 7.64
C TRP A 417 2.96 1.15 7.31
N THR A 418 2.66 2.43 7.23
CA THR A 418 3.62 3.53 7.11
C THR A 418 3.48 4.48 8.29
N SER A 419 4.57 5.13 8.67
CA SER A 419 4.57 6.17 9.70
C SER A 419 4.36 7.55 9.08
N ASP A 420 4.00 8.53 9.91
CA ASP A 420 3.97 9.95 9.50
C ASP A 420 5.31 10.43 8.95
N ALA A 421 6.42 9.87 9.44
CA ALA A 421 7.75 10.17 8.91
C ALA A 421 7.91 9.68 7.47
N THR A 422 7.37 8.50 7.16
CA THR A 422 7.34 7.97 5.79
C THR A 422 6.52 8.87 4.87
N ASP A 423 5.34 9.28 5.31
CA ASP A 423 4.46 10.17 4.53
C ASP A 423 5.10 11.55 4.29
N ARG A 424 5.78 12.11 5.30
CA ARG A 424 6.56 13.35 5.13
C ARG A 424 7.72 13.18 4.16
N GLY A 425 8.49 12.11 4.27
CA GLY A 425 9.59 11.82 3.36
C GLY A 425 9.14 11.70 1.91
N GLN A 426 7.95 11.13 1.67
CA GLN A 426 7.36 11.08 0.33
C GLN A 426 6.99 12.47 -0.20
N MET A 427 6.40 13.33 0.64
CA MET A 427 6.08 14.70 0.26
C MET A 427 7.35 15.48 -0.08
N GLU A 428 8.38 15.38 0.76
CA GLU A 428 9.68 16.05 0.54
C GLU A 428 10.32 15.57 -0.77
N TRP A 429 10.27 14.25 -1.04
CA TRP A 429 10.75 13.69 -2.29
C TRP A 429 9.97 14.24 -3.49
N MET A 430 8.65 14.31 -3.42
CA MET A 430 7.82 14.88 -4.49
C MET A 430 8.18 16.35 -4.73
N GLN A 431 8.26 17.16 -3.66
CA GLN A 431 8.61 18.60 -3.77
C GLN A 431 9.98 18.81 -4.41
N LYS A 432 10.96 17.96 -4.09
CA LYS A 432 12.31 18.02 -4.66
C LYS A 432 12.34 17.68 -6.16
N HIS A 433 11.38 16.89 -6.65
CA HIS A 433 11.36 16.39 -8.04
C HIS A 433 10.31 17.10 -8.93
N LEU A 434 9.64 18.15 -8.43
CA LEU A 434 8.77 18.98 -9.26
C LEU A 434 9.56 19.62 -10.41
N LYS A 435 8.91 19.73 -11.60
CA LYS A 435 9.46 20.34 -12.81
C LYS A 435 9.24 21.85 -12.84
#